data_cd723ebe4dab06e0f9e46849c026b326
#
_entry.id   cd723ebe4dab06e0f9e46849c026b326
#
_cell.length_a   1.000
_cell.length_b   1.000
_cell.length_c   1.000
_cell.angle_alpha   90.00
_cell.angle_beta   90.00
_cell.angle_gamma   90.00
#
_symmetry.space_group_name_H-M   'P 1'
#
loop_
_entity.id
_entity.type
_entity.pdbx_description
1 polymer ?
#
loop_
_entity_poly.entity_id
_entity_poly.type
_entity_poly.pdbx_seq_one_letter_code
_entity_poly.pdbx_strand_id
1 'polypeptide(L)'
;MKRFFVFLGVVFMTIGSAVSAQEADSMAPLQKSSWGDAKTDELIDYMPDISLDTRFGYNQYFTDGTGRFNGDGLYLDINGYISPHFSYSLYHRIASTYYADNSGFNGTNWLTLTYETDSFSVTAGKDALLVGSFEYDAYDLDTYYDMNSMFYNMLDCWQWGVSAAWYPADGQSVIFQFANSPFAWEDDLFAYNAAWRGEWDFYESYWTVNMWQFEPERYVKALNLGNRFYLGGLTFDLEYMTRSASLNSLFKDDFTFIAAPSYEFGDMFRAFAKFGW
;
A
#
# COMPACT_ATOMS: atom_id res chain seq x y z
N MET A 1 -15.55 -5.55 -28.15
CA MET A 1 -14.22 -5.08 -28.61
C MET A 1 -13.34 -4.93 -27.40
N LYS A 2 -12.39 -5.84 -27.21
CA LYS A 2 -11.43 -5.77 -26.11
C LYS A 2 -10.40 -4.70 -26.48
N ARG A 3 -10.28 -3.66 -25.67
CA ARG A 3 -9.29 -2.59 -25.88
C ARG A 3 -8.03 -2.93 -25.10
N PHE A 4 -6.94 -3.15 -25.79
CA PHE A 4 -5.60 -3.20 -25.23
C PHE A 4 -5.16 -1.77 -24.92
N PHE A 5 -4.81 -1.49 -23.70
CA PHE A 5 -4.13 -0.26 -23.34
C PHE A 5 -2.66 -0.58 -23.07
N VAL A 6 -1.79 -0.14 -23.95
CA VAL A 6 -0.34 -0.14 -23.71
C VAL A 6 0.03 1.28 -23.34
N PHE A 7 0.44 1.49 -22.10
CA PHE A 7 1.03 2.76 -21.67
C PHE A 7 2.55 2.61 -21.65
N LEU A 8 3.22 3.39 -22.48
CA LEU A 8 4.67 3.51 -22.47
C LEU A 8 5.02 4.65 -21.49
N GLY A 9 5.55 4.31 -20.33
CA GLY A 9 5.95 5.29 -19.32
C GLY A 9 7.15 6.11 -19.79
N VAL A 10 7.06 7.42 -19.62
CA VAL A 10 8.13 8.37 -19.92
C VAL A 10 9.14 8.39 -18.77
N VAL A 11 10.42 8.40 -19.12
CA VAL A 11 11.54 8.55 -18.19
C VAL A 11 11.42 9.88 -17.44
N PHE A 12 11.23 9.84 -16.12
CA PHE A 12 11.39 11.01 -15.27
C PHE A 12 12.82 11.07 -14.73
N MET A 13 13.52 12.14 -15.03
CA MET A 13 14.74 12.50 -14.32
C MET A 13 14.32 13.14 -12.99
N THR A 14 14.49 12.44 -11.89
CA THR A 14 14.48 13.06 -10.57
C THR A 14 15.90 13.52 -10.26
N ILE A 15 16.16 14.82 -10.36
CA ILE A 15 17.36 15.40 -9.77
C ILE A 15 17.06 15.54 -8.27
N GLY A 16 17.34 14.49 -7.54
CA GLY A 16 17.31 14.51 -6.08
C GLY A 16 18.56 15.23 -5.58
N SER A 17 18.39 16.39 -4.96
CA SER A 17 19.39 16.89 -4.02
C SER A 17 19.43 15.91 -2.86
N ALA A 18 20.59 15.28 -2.64
CA ALA A 18 20.82 14.37 -1.53
C ALA A 18 20.71 15.14 -0.20
N VAL A 19 19.52 15.15 0.35
CA VAL A 19 19.31 15.17 1.79
C VAL A 19 19.17 13.70 2.13
N SER A 20 20.02 13.17 3.00
CA SER A 20 20.21 11.78 3.33
C SER A 20 18.92 10.98 3.19
N ALA A 21 18.79 10.27 2.08
CA ALA A 21 17.77 9.25 1.95
C ALA A 21 18.16 8.14 2.93
N GLN A 22 17.58 8.17 4.11
CA GLN A 22 17.29 6.95 4.81
C GLN A 22 16.43 6.16 3.84
N GLU A 23 16.86 4.94 3.53
CA GLU A 23 16.17 4.04 2.61
C GLU A 23 14.67 4.14 2.86
N ALA A 24 13.92 4.58 1.84
CA ALA A 24 12.48 4.51 1.88
C ALA A 24 12.13 3.03 1.77
N ASP A 25 12.09 2.37 2.91
CA ASP A 25 11.49 1.05 3.01
C ASP A 25 10.05 1.18 2.52
N SER A 26 9.73 0.38 1.51
CA SER A 26 8.40 0.30 0.95
C SER A 26 7.40 0.13 2.10
N MET A 27 6.37 0.98 2.14
CA MET A 27 5.29 0.79 3.08
C MET A 27 4.64 -0.56 2.85
N ALA A 28 5.05 -1.49 3.65
CA ALA A 28 4.14 -2.54 4.03
C ALA A 28 3.24 -1.98 5.14
N PRO A 29 1.93 -2.21 5.11
CA PRO A 29 1.07 -1.96 6.26
C PRO A 29 1.56 -2.68 7.52
N LEU A 30 2.46 -3.61 7.35
CA LEU A 30 3.30 -4.23 8.35
C LEU A 30 4.73 -3.96 7.92
N GLN A 31 5.19 -2.78 8.23
CA GLN A 31 6.62 -2.50 8.19
C GLN A 31 7.32 -3.67 8.88
N LYS A 32 8.19 -4.35 8.15
CA LYS A 32 9.06 -5.34 8.74
C LYS A 32 9.78 -4.61 9.86
N SER A 33 9.29 -4.78 11.08
CA SER A 33 10.14 -4.42 12.20
C SER A 33 11.38 -5.29 12.03
N SER A 34 12.55 -4.69 12.02
CA SER A 34 13.84 -5.36 11.97
C SER A 34 14.11 -6.17 13.27
N TRP A 35 13.05 -6.75 13.84
CA TRP A 35 13.00 -7.45 15.10
C TRP A 35 13.56 -8.88 15.05
N GLY A 36 14.03 -9.34 13.88
CA GLY A 36 14.72 -10.63 13.79
C GLY A 36 16.09 -10.68 14.46
N ASP A 37 16.64 -9.55 14.84
CA ASP A 37 17.87 -9.48 15.62
C ASP A 37 17.53 -9.08 17.06
N ALA A 38 17.42 -10.05 17.95
CA ALA A 38 17.43 -9.83 19.40
C ALA A 38 18.74 -9.10 19.75
N LYS A 39 18.80 -7.82 19.50
CA LYS A 39 19.86 -6.92 19.90
C LYS A 39 19.48 -6.27 21.19
N THR A 40 20.14 -6.77 22.25
CA THR A 40 20.73 -5.95 23.32
C THR A 40 20.06 -4.59 23.49
N ASP A 41 19.60 -4.31 24.67
CA ASP A 41 19.35 -3.04 25.37
C ASP A 41 19.82 -1.74 24.68
N GLU A 42 19.63 -1.58 23.37
CA GLU A 42 19.71 -0.30 22.72
C GLU A 42 18.50 0.50 23.19
N LEU A 43 18.78 1.63 23.78
CA LEU A 43 17.79 2.62 24.23
C LEU A 43 16.80 2.85 23.08
N ILE A 44 15.59 2.34 23.20
CA ILE A 44 14.51 2.65 22.27
C ILE A 44 14.31 4.16 22.34
N ASP A 45 14.52 4.81 21.20
CA ASP A 45 14.26 6.24 21.13
C ASP A 45 12.75 6.46 21.13
N TYR A 46 12.24 6.96 22.22
CA TYR A 46 10.83 7.31 22.37
C TYR A 46 10.46 8.67 21.75
N MET A 47 11.44 9.37 21.18
CA MET A 47 11.14 10.59 20.44
C MET A 47 10.42 10.23 19.15
N PRO A 48 9.29 10.90 18.84
CA PRO A 48 8.61 10.67 17.58
C PRO A 48 9.48 11.10 16.41
N ASP A 49 9.52 10.27 15.38
CA ASP A 49 9.98 10.67 14.05
C ASP A 49 8.87 11.46 13.37
N ILE A 50 9.16 12.67 12.97
CA ILE A 50 8.20 13.59 12.36
C ILE A 50 8.77 14.08 11.04
N SER A 51 8.10 13.77 9.95
CA SER A 51 8.46 14.24 8.61
C SER A 51 7.31 14.93 7.89
N LEU A 52 7.66 15.69 6.87
CA LEU A 52 6.73 16.30 5.93
C LEU A 52 7.08 15.83 4.53
N ASP A 53 6.17 15.07 3.93
CA ASP A 53 6.34 14.54 2.61
C ASP A 53 5.60 15.40 1.59
N THR A 54 6.28 15.78 0.55
CA THR A 54 5.70 16.56 -0.55
C THR A 54 6.39 16.26 -1.86
N ARG A 55 5.62 16.32 -2.94
CA ARG A 55 6.16 16.25 -4.30
C ARG A 55 5.86 17.55 -5.03
N PHE A 56 6.86 18.01 -5.74
CA PHE A 56 6.75 19.10 -6.70
C PHE A 56 7.10 18.58 -8.09
N GLY A 57 6.28 18.87 -9.08
CA GLY A 57 6.45 18.33 -10.43
C GLY A 57 6.06 19.30 -11.54
N TYR A 58 6.38 18.90 -12.76
CA TYR A 58 5.91 19.54 -13.98
C TYR A 58 5.20 18.49 -14.84
N ASN A 59 3.91 18.70 -15.08
CA ASN A 59 3.11 17.83 -15.91
C ASN A 59 2.96 18.42 -17.32
N GLN A 60 3.33 17.64 -18.32
CA GLN A 60 3.13 17.97 -19.75
C GLN A 60 2.04 17.07 -20.33
N TYR A 61 0.97 17.69 -20.82
CA TYR A 61 -0.09 16.99 -21.51
C TYR A 61 0.15 17.03 -23.02
N PHE A 62 0.41 15.86 -23.60
CA PHE A 62 0.71 15.78 -25.05
C PHE A 62 -0.53 15.88 -25.94
N THR A 63 -1.72 15.67 -25.38
CA THR A 63 -2.99 15.72 -26.11
C THR A 63 -3.39 17.13 -26.51
N ASP A 64 -3.10 18.11 -25.71
CA ASP A 64 -3.43 19.54 -25.91
C ASP A 64 -2.22 20.49 -25.90
N GLY A 65 -1.03 19.94 -25.70
CA GLY A 65 0.22 20.69 -25.69
C GLY A 65 0.40 21.56 -24.45
N THR A 66 -0.45 21.44 -23.44
CA THR A 66 -0.35 22.26 -22.22
C THR A 66 0.59 21.62 -21.19
N GLY A 67 1.23 22.47 -20.39
CA GLY A 67 2.09 22.02 -19.31
C GLY A 67 2.02 22.98 -18.12
N ARG A 68 2.17 22.41 -16.90
CA ARG A 68 2.17 23.22 -15.68
C ARG A 68 3.00 22.60 -14.57
N PHE A 69 3.52 23.45 -13.70
CA PHE A 69 4.02 23.03 -12.40
C PHE A 69 2.86 22.77 -11.46
N ASN A 70 2.98 21.72 -10.64
CA ASN A 70 2.03 21.42 -9.57
C ASN A 70 2.75 20.85 -8.35
N GLY A 71 2.09 20.90 -7.20
CA GLY A 71 2.45 20.16 -6.01
C GLY A 71 1.49 19.00 -5.83
N ASP A 72 2.02 17.81 -5.57
CA ASP A 72 1.27 16.59 -5.37
C ASP A 72 1.23 16.23 -3.89
N GLY A 73 0.28 16.82 -3.19
CA GLY A 73 0.06 16.54 -1.78
C GLY A 73 1.07 17.21 -0.85
N LEU A 74 0.69 17.24 0.40
CA LEU A 74 1.53 17.58 1.53
C LEU A 74 1.07 16.71 2.70
N TYR A 75 1.93 15.81 3.14
CA TYR A 75 1.60 14.84 4.18
C TYR A 75 2.46 15.08 5.42
N LEU A 76 1.83 14.92 6.57
CA LEU A 76 2.50 14.82 7.87
C LEU A 76 2.60 13.33 8.21
N ASP A 77 3.81 12.85 8.40
CA ASP A 77 4.11 11.51 8.90
C ASP A 77 4.67 11.61 10.32
N ILE A 78 4.08 10.86 11.24
CA ILE A 78 4.51 10.79 12.64
C ILE A 78 4.55 9.33 13.06
N ASN A 79 5.74 8.85 13.41
CA ASN A 79 5.94 7.49 13.86
C ASN A 79 6.66 7.47 15.20
N GLY A 80 6.40 6.49 16.05
CA GLY A 80 7.10 6.40 17.32
C GLY A 80 6.69 5.21 18.17
N TYR A 81 7.34 5.10 19.32
CA TYR A 81 7.09 4.07 20.32
C TYR A 81 6.55 4.69 21.62
N ILE A 82 5.58 4.04 22.22
CA ILE A 82 5.09 4.35 23.58
C ILE A 82 5.83 3.48 24.59
N SER A 83 6.19 2.26 24.18
CA SER A 83 6.96 1.29 24.96
C SER A 83 7.65 0.32 24.02
N PRO A 84 8.52 -0.61 24.49
CA PRO A 84 9.19 -1.59 23.63
C PRO A 84 8.27 -2.43 22.77
N HIS A 85 7.00 -2.58 23.16
CA HIS A 85 6.02 -3.38 22.45
C HIS A 85 4.87 -2.57 21.83
N PHE A 86 4.81 -1.26 22.09
CA PHE A 86 3.75 -0.42 21.56
C PHE A 86 4.32 0.67 20.67
N SER A 87 3.93 0.67 19.41
CA SER A 87 4.21 1.71 18.45
C SER A 87 2.93 2.38 17.95
N TYR A 88 3.08 3.58 17.42
CA TYR A 88 2.01 4.32 16.76
C TYR A 88 2.51 4.90 15.44
N SER A 89 1.59 5.07 14.49
CA SER A 89 1.86 5.71 13.22
C SER A 89 0.68 6.57 12.79
N LEU A 90 0.97 7.74 12.25
CA LEU A 90 0.00 8.66 11.66
C LEU A 90 0.54 9.16 10.32
N TYR A 91 -0.23 9.00 9.26
CA TYR A 91 0.02 9.63 7.97
C TYR A 91 -1.21 10.42 7.53
N HIS A 92 -1.06 11.75 7.50
CA HIS A 92 -2.17 12.66 7.34
C HIS A 92 -1.90 13.68 6.23
N ARG A 93 -2.80 13.77 5.25
CA ARG A 93 -2.75 14.79 4.20
C ARG A 93 -3.19 16.14 4.75
N ILE A 94 -2.27 17.09 4.89
CA ILE A 94 -2.52 18.42 5.47
C ILE A 94 -3.33 19.30 4.52
N ALA A 95 -3.03 19.24 3.21
CA ALA A 95 -3.71 20.01 2.18
C ALA A 95 -4.65 19.11 1.36
N SER A 96 -5.90 19.04 1.75
CA SER A 96 -6.90 18.21 1.08
C SER A 96 -8.21 18.97 0.95
N THR A 97 -8.86 18.84 -0.21
CA THR A 97 -10.25 19.27 -0.43
C THR A 97 -11.27 18.38 0.30
N TYR A 98 -10.82 17.29 0.91
CA TYR A 98 -11.65 16.33 1.64
C TYR A 98 -12.16 16.84 3.00
N TYR A 99 -11.76 18.03 3.43
CA TYR A 99 -12.30 18.65 4.66
C TYR A 99 -13.77 19.11 4.53
N ALA A 100 -14.39 18.92 3.37
CA ALA A 100 -15.74 19.45 3.10
C ALA A 100 -16.87 18.72 3.86
N ASP A 101 -16.62 17.56 4.46
CA ASP A 101 -17.65 16.70 5.05
C ASP A 101 -17.54 16.48 6.56
N ASN A 102 -16.92 17.41 7.29
CA ASN A 102 -16.86 17.45 8.76
C ASN A 102 -16.16 16.25 9.48
N SER A 103 -15.58 15.31 8.76
CA SER A 103 -14.74 14.27 9.35
C SER A 103 -13.27 14.69 9.34
N GLY A 104 -12.72 15.00 10.49
CA GLY A 104 -11.29 15.34 10.65
C GLY A 104 -10.32 14.23 10.21
N PHE A 105 -10.85 13.05 9.90
CA PHE A 105 -10.07 11.88 9.51
C PHE A 105 -10.08 11.59 8.00
N ASN A 106 -10.79 12.35 7.18
CA ASN A 106 -10.84 12.11 5.73
C ASN A 106 -9.49 12.33 5.03
N GLY A 107 -8.66 13.23 5.56
CA GLY A 107 -7.28 13.41 5.13
C GLY A 107 -6.29 12.41 5.73
N THR A 108 -6.73 11.55 6.64
CA THR A 108 -5.85 10.58 7.30
C THR A 108 -5.85 9.27 6.53
N ASN A 109 -4.71 8.88 6.00
CA ASN A 109 -4.54 7.57 5.37
C ASN A 109 -4.49 6.51 6.46
N TRP A 110 -3.55 6.64 7.41
CA TRP A 110 -3.56 5.76 8.58
C TRP A 110 -3.33 6.52 9.87
N LEU A 111 -3.88 5.96 10.91
CA LEU A 111 -3.69 6.31 12.32
C LEU A 111 -3.79 5.02 13.11
N THR A 112 -2.67 4.45 13.49
CA THR A 112 -2.59 3.12 14.07
C THR A 112 -1.90 3.11 15.42
N LEU A 113 -2.32 2.17 16.25
CA LEU A 113 -1.63 1.72 17.45
C LEU A 113 -1.35 0.22 17.29
N THR A 114 -0.10 -0.17 17.39
CA THR A 114 0.34 -1.55 17.23
C THR A 114 1.00 -2.06 18.52
N TYR A 115 0.55 -3.23 18.96
CA TYR A 115 1.25 -4.05 19.95
C TYR A 115 1.97 -5.16 19.21
N GLU A 116 3.27 -5.34 19.47
CA GLU A 116 4.10 -6.30 18.75
C GLU A 116 5.01 -7.09 19.69
N THR A 117 5.21 -8.36 19.34
CA THR A 117 6.15 -9.30 19.93
C THR A 117 6.89 -10.03 18.80
N ASP A 118 7.89 -10.85 19.14
CA ASP A 118 8.63 -11.66 18.16
C ASP A 118 7.74 -12.63 17.35
N SER A 119 6.57 -12.99 17.87
CA SER A 119 5.74 -14.04 17.29
C SER A 119 4.44 -13.52 16.69
N PHE A 120 3.96 -12.37 17.13
CA PHE A 120 2.71 -11.80 16.65
C PHE A 120 2.62 -10.29 16.85
N SER A 121 1.76 -9.64 16.07
CA SER A 121 1.35 -8.26 16.31
C SER A 121 -0.17 -8.11 16.24
N VAL A 122 -0.67 -7.04 16.88
CA VAL A 122 -2.06 -6.59 16.79
C VAL A 122 -2.05 -5.10 16.55
N THR A 123 -2.69 -4.67 15.46
CA THR A 123 -2.83 -3.27 15.10
C THR A 123 -4.30 -2.86 15.14
N ALA A 124 -4.58 -1.72 15.73
CA ALA A 124 -5.92 -1.14 15.76
C ALA A 124 -5.87 0.31 15.30
N GLY A 125 -6.89 0.74 14.57
CA GLY A 125 -6.99 2.11 14.08
C GLY A 125 -7.53 2.21 12.66
N LYS A 126 -7.23 3.32 11.98
CA LYS A 126 -7.46 3.48 10.56
C LYS A 126 -6.22 3.01 9.81
N ASP A 127 -6.39 2.14 8.83
CA ASP A 127 -5.28 1.53 8.10
C ASP A 127 -5.73 1.08 6.70
N ALA A 128 -4.77 0.67 5.87
CA ALA A 128 -5.08 0.08 4.59
C ALA A 128 -5.77 -1.28 4.74
N LEU A 129 -6.76 -1.53 3.89
CA LEU A 129 -7.28 -2.89 3.71
C LEU A 129 -6.18 -3.78 3.15
N LEU A 130 -6.09 -5.01 3.66
CA LEU A 130 -5.18 -6.00 3.11
C LEU A 130 -5.65 -6.42 1.71
N VAL A 131 -4.96 -5.91 0.70
CA VAL A 131 -5.16 -6.27 -0.70
C VAL A 131 -3.81 -6.77 -1.23
N GLY A 132 -3.73 -8.00 -1.69
CA GLY A 132 -2.49 -8.66 -2.10
C GLY A 132 -1.92 -8.12 -3.40
N SER A 133 -1.58 -6.85 -3.41
CA SER A 133 -1.04 -6.12 -4.54
C SER A 133 0.03 -5.15 -4.10
N PHE A 134 1.14 -5.14 -4.80
CA PHE A 134 2.22 -4.18 -4.58
C PHE A 134 1.86 -2.76 -5.04
N GLU A 135 0.76 -2.56 -5.76
CA GLU A 135 0.22 -1.23 -6.00
C GLU A 135 -0.19 -0.52 -4.70
N TYR A 136 -0.58 -1.28 -3.67
CA TYR A 136 -1.02 -0.76 -2.37
C TYR A 136 0.13 -0.59 -1.37
N ASP A 137 1.33 -1.03 -1.73
CA ASP A 137 2.52 -0.89 -0.88
C ASP A 137 3.24 0.45 -1.08
N ALA A 138 2.85 1.25 -2.07
CA ALA A 138 3.47 2.55 -2.31
C ALA A 138 2.82 3.67 -1.49
N TYR A 139 3.62 4.62 -1.03
CA TYR A 139 3.09 5.88 -0.49
C TYR A 139 2.26 6.61 -1.54
N ASP A 140 1.23 7.32 -1.11
CA ASP A 140 0.38 8.12 -2.01
C ASP A 140 1.18 9.05 -2.93
N LEU A 141 2.27 9.65 -2.42
CA LEU A 141 3.16 10.50 -3.21
C LEU A 141 3.89 9.75 -4.31
N ASP A 142 4.15 8.45 -4.14
CA ASP A 142 4.83 7.59 -5.10
C ASP A 142 3.87 6.87 -6.04
N THR A 143 2.59 7.04 -5.79
CA THR A 143 1.54 6.44 -6.59
C THR A 143 1.25 7.28 -7.83
N TYR A 144 1.38 6.66 -9.00
CA TYR A 144 1.05 7.29 -10.28
C TYR A 144 -0.37 6.90 -10.67
N TYR A 145 -1.38 7.67 -10.24
CA TYR A 145 -2.80 7.36 -10.38
C TYR A 145 -3.25 7.04 -11.81
N ASP A 146 -2.68 7.71 -12.80
CA ASP A 146 -2.98 7.44 -14.20
C ASP A 146 -2.47 6.07 -14.69
N MET A 147 -1.61 5.42 -13.88
CA MET A 147 -1.00 4.12 -14.18
C MET A 147 -1.52 3.00 -13.28
N ASN A 148 -2.38 3.31 -12.32
CA ASN A 148 -2.92 2.32 -11.41
C ASN A 148 -4.05 1.51 -12.06
N SER A 149 -4.26 0.31 -11.54
CA SER A 149 -5.36 -0.53 -11.98
C SER A 149 -6.71 0.11 -11.66
N MET A 150 -7.75 -0.26 -12.42
CA MET A 150 -9.11 0.11 -12.05
C MET A 150 -9.51 -0.45 -10.68
N PHE A 151 -8.95 -1.59 -10.31
CA PHE A 151 -9.19 -2.22 -9.00
C PHE A 151 -8.72 -1.29 -7.87
N TYR A 152 -7.50 -0.75 -7.98
CA TYR A 152 -6.96 0.24 -7.05
C TYR A 152 -7.85 1.49 -6.96
N ASN A 153 -8.21 2.07 -8.10
CA ASN A 153 -8.95 3.32 -8.14
C ASN A 153 -10.42 3.22 -7.68
N MET A 154 -10.98 2.01 -7.57
CA MET A 154 -12.37 1.78 -7.18
C MET A 154 -12.54 1.41 -5.72
N LEU A 155 -11.46 1.16 -5.00
CA LEU A 155 -11.49 0.71 -3.62
C LEU A 155 -11.09 1.85 -2.68
N ASP A 156 -11.99 2.23 -1.76
CA ASP A 156 -11.58 3.05 -0.63
C ASP A 156 -10.83 2.18 0.38
N CYS A 157 -9.50 2.22 0.28
CA CYS A 157 -8.65 1.30 1.01
C CYS A 157 -8.38 1.70 2.47
N TRP A 158 -8.63 2.95 2.87
CA TRP A 158 -8.30 3.45 4.21
C TRP A 158 -9.46 3.29 5.17
N GLN A 159 -9.48 2.18 5.93
CA GLN A 159 -10.62 1.81 6.75
C GLN A 159 -10.27 1.67 8.23
N TRP A 160 -11.22 1.98 9.11
CA TRP A 160 -11.11 1.69 10.54
C TRP A 160 -11.26 0.19 10.79
N GLY A 161 -10.37 -0.36 11.63
CA GLY A 161 -10.42 -1.79 11.93
C GLY A 161 -9.37 -2.25 12.92
N VAL A 162 -9.22 -3.57 12.94
CA VAL A 162 -8.21 -4.29 13.72
C VAL A 162 -7.59 -5.35 12.84
N SER A 163 -6.28 -5.48 12.88
CA SER A 163 -5.56 -6.60 12.26
C SER A 163 -4.70 -7.32 13.29
N ALA A 164 -4.47 -8.61 13.03
CA ALA A 164 -3.54 -9.44 13.81
C ALA A 164 -2.64 -10.20 12.84
N ALA A 165 -1.35 -10.14 13.04
CA ALA A 165 -0.37 -10.90 12.29
C ALA A 165 0.30 -11.95 13.18
N TRP A 166 0.57 -13.10 12.62
CA TRP A 166 1.36 -14.17 13.20
C TRP A 166 2.58 -14.41 12.33
N TYR A 167 3.74 -14.54 12.97
CA TYR A 167 5.05 -14.73 12.33
C TYR A 167 5.53 -16.17 12.54
N PRO A 168 5.13 -17.14 11.70
CA PRO A 168 5.46 -18.57 11.89
C PRO A 168 6.94 -18.88 11.65
N ALA A 169 7.63 -18.08 10.86
CA ALA A 169 9.04 -18.22 10.51
C ALA A 169 9.57 -16.88 9.98
N ASP A 170 10.89 -16.76 9.88
CA ASP A 170 11.54 -15.59 9.33
C ASP A 170 11.04 -15.30 7.90
N GLY A 171 10.74 -14.04 7.64
CA GLY A 171 10.20 -13.61 6.35
C GLY A 171 8.78 -14.11 6.05
N GLN A 172 8.04 -14.68 7.01
CA GLN A 172 6.69 -15.19 6.81
C GLN A 172 5.71 -14.51 7.76
N SER A 173 4.57 -14.07 7.23
CA SER A 173 3.48 -13.58 8.05
C SER A 173 2.11 -14.07 7.55
N VAL A 174 1.25 -14.40 8.49
CA VAL A 174 -0.17 -14.68 8.24
C VAL A 174 -0.98 -13.62 8.97
N ILE A 175 -1.81 -12.88 8.25
CA ILE A 175 -2.48 -11.71 8.76
C ILE A 175 -3.98 -11.88 8.60
N PHE A 176 -4.72 -11.49 9.64
CA PHE A 176 -6.18 -11.39 9.61
C PHE A 176 -6.57 -9.95 9.92
N GLN A 177 -7.50 -9.40 9.16
CA GLN A 177 -8.02 -8.05 9.37
C GLN A 177 -9.54 -8.07 9.36
N PHE A 178 -10.11 -7.37 10.34
CA PHE A 178 -11.51 -7.02 10.43
C PHE A 178 -11.62 -5.50 10.42
N ALA A 179 -12.33 -4.95 9.43
CA ALA A 179 -12.42 -3.51 9.23
C ALA A 179 -13.80 -3.10 8.73
N ASN A 180 -14.05 -1.80 8.65
CA ASN A 180 -15.23 -1.29 7.95
C ASN A 180 -15.18 -1.68 6.46
N SER A 181 -16.35 -1.81 5.85
CA SER A 181 -16.42 -2.14 4.43
C SER A 181 -15.99 -0.95 3.55
N PRO A 182 -15.21 -1.18 2.48
CA PRO A 182 -14.86 -0.13 1.52
C PRO A 182 -16.03 0.31 0.63
N PHE A 183 -17.18 -0.36 0.71
CA PHE A 183 -18.36 -0.09 -0.11
C PHE A 183 -19.50 0.59 0.64
N ALA A 184 -19.33 0.83 1.94
CA ALA A 184 -20.39 1.44 2.76
C ALA A 184 -19.79 2.45 3.75
N TRP A 185 -20.18 3.69 3.63
CA TRP A 185 -19.67 4.78 4.46
C TRP A 185 -20.51 5.02 5.73
N GLU A 186 -21.75 4.57 5.76
CA GLU A 186 -22.73 4.90 6.79
C GLU A 186 -23.38 3.70 7.46
N ASP A 187 -23.18 2.49 6.93
CA ASP A 187 -23.84 1.28 7.42
C ASP A 187 -22.89 0.41 8.23
N ASP A 188 -23.43 -0.41 9.13
CA ASP A 188 -22.72 -1.43 9.90
C ASP A 188 -22.30 -2.60 8.98
N LEU A 189 -21.51 -2.32 7.94
CA LEU A 189 -20.99 -3.29 7.00
C LEU A 189 -19.48 -3.43 7.18
N PHE A 190 -19.00 -4.67 7.05
CA PHE A 190 -17.65 -5.02 7.42
C PHE A 190 -16.87 -5.71 6.30
N ALA A 191 -15.55 -5.61 6.40
CA ALA A 191 -14.57 -6.29 5.58
C ALA A 191 -13.83 -7.34 6.42
N TYR A 192 -13.67 -8.53 5.87
CA TYR A 192 -12.91 -9.65 6.44
C TYR A 192 -11.81 -9.99 5.46
N ASN A 193 -10.57 -9.87 5.90
CA ASN A 193 -9.41 -10.07 5.06
C ASN A 193 -8.47 -11.07 5.73
N ALA A 194 -7.87 -11.93 4.91
CA ALA A 194 -6.78 -12.79 5.31
C ALA A 194 -5.65 -12.68 4.30
N ALA A 195 -4.43 -12.55 4.76
CA ALA A 195 -3.25 -12.43 3.94
C ALA A 195 -2.17 -13.43 4.35
N TRP A 196 -1.39 -13.84 3.38
CA TRP A 196 -0.09 -14.45 3.58
C TRP A 196 0.96 -13.61 2.85
N ARG A 197 2.00 -13.22 3.57
CA ARG A 197 3.16 -12.54 3.04
C ARG A 197 4.38 -13.41 3.28
N GLY A 198 5.15 -13.64 2.23
CA GLY A 198 6.38 -14.40 2.27
C GLY A 198 7.48 -13.65 1.57
N GLU A 199 8.66 -13.61 2.16
CA GLU A 199 9.81 -12.87 1.67
C GLU A 199 11.06 -13.76 1.68
N TRP A 200 11.75 -13.77 0.57
CA TRP A 200 13.02 -14.46 0.34
C TRP A 200 13.95 -13.54 -0.46
N ASP A 201 15.22 -13.85 -0.52
CA ASP A 201 16.24 -13.01 -1.18
C ASP A 201 15.91 -12.61 -2.63
N PHE A 202 15.23 -13.48 -3.35
CA PHE A 202 14.93 -13.28 -4.79
C PHE A 202 13.44 -13.15 -5.10
N TYR A 203 12.57 -13.32 -4.11
CA TYR A 203 11.13 -13.41 -4.31
C TYR A 203 10.34 -12.93 -3.10
N GLU A 204 9.29 -12.19 -3.34
CA GLU A 204 8.30 -11.79 -2.36
C GLU A 204 6.90 -12.14 -2.84
N SER A 205 6.07 -12.64 -1.95
CA SER A 205 4.64 -12.90 -2.19
C SER A 205 3.79 -12.07 -1.26
N TYR A 206 2.66 -11.58 -1.78
CA TYR A 206 1.60 -10.96 -1.00
C TYR A 206 0.25 -11.44 -1.53
N TRP A 207 -0.32 -12.44 -0.89
CA TRP A 207 -1.56 -13.08 -1.32
C TRP A 207 -2.67 -12.81 -0.32
N THR A 208 -3.84 -12.42 -0.82
CA THR A 208 -4.99 -12.17 0.04
C THR A 208 -6.25 -12.85 -0.45
N VAL A 209 -7.09 -13.18 0.53
CA VAL A 209 -8.49 -13.57 0.34
C VAL A 209 -9.34 -12.56 1.10
N ASN A 210 -10.29 -11.98 0.42
CA ASN A 210 -11.09 -10.88 0.91
C ASN A 210 -12.59 -11.18 0.81
N MET A 211 -13.35 -10.70 1.79
CA MET A 211 -14.81 -10.70 1.80
C MET A 211 -15.28 -9.33 2.29
N TRP A 212 -15.83 -8.54 1.40
CA TRP A 212 -16.29 -7.18 1.67
C TRP A 212 -17.80 -7.09 1.54
N GLN A 213 -18.48 -6.75 2.61
CA GLN A 213 -19.93 -6.54 2.56
C GLN A 213 -20.26 -5.30 1.73
N PHE A 214 -21.23 -5.39 0.85
CA PHE A 214 -21.82 -4.26 0.11
C PHE A 214 -23.31 -4.07 0.44
N GLU A 215 -23.94 -5.07 1.04
CA GLU A 215 -25.27 -5.10 1.64
C GLU A 215 -25.26 -6.12 2.79
N PRO A 216 -26.22 -6.08 3.72
CA PRO A 216 -26.35 -7.11 4.75
C PRO A 216 -26.33 -8.53 4.16
N GLU A 217 -25.44 -9.38 4.67
CA GLU A 217 -25.23 -10.77 4.24
C GLU A 217 -24.75 -10.96 2.77
N ARG A 218 -24.47 -9.86 2.03
CA ARG A 218 -23.96 -9.93 0.67
C ARG A 218 -22.53 -9.41 0.58
N TYR A 219 -21.67 -10.18 -0.08
CA TYR A 219 -20.22 -9.95 -0.10
C TYR A 219 -19.69 -9.92 -1.53
N VAL A 220 -18.81 -8.94 -1.81
CA VAL A 220 -17.81 -9.08 -2.85
C VAL A 220 -16.68 -9.92 -2.29
N LYS A 221 -16.34 -10.99 -3.00
CA LYS A 221 -15.19 -11.87 -2.68
C LYS A 221 -14.07 -11.56 -3.64
N ALA A 222 -12.86 -11.41 -3.11
CA ALA A 222 -11.68 -11.17 -3.93
C ALA A 222 -10.57 -12.16 -3.58
N LEU A 223 -9.76 -12.48 -4.57
CA LEU A 223 -8.49 -13.18 -4.44
C LEU A 223 -7.43 -12.35 -5.16
N ASN A 224 -6.40 -11.99 -4.45
CA ASN A 224 -5.30 -11.21 -5.00
C ASN A 224 -3.99 -11.96 -4.77
N LEU A 225 -3.16 -12.05 -5.80
CA LEU A 225 -1.90 -12.79 -5.82
C LEU A 225 -0.80 -11.87 -6.35
N GLY A 226 -0.20 -11.10 -5.44
CA GLY A 226 0.98 -10.28 -5.73
C GLY A 226 2.25 -11.13 -5.63
N ASN A 227 3.11 -11.02 -6.62
CA ASN A 227 4.40 -11.71 -6.67
C ASN A 227 5.45 -10.71 -7.17
N ARG A 228 6.54 -10.58 -6.45
CA ARG A 228 7.67 -9.72 -6.80
C ARG A 228 8.93 -10.54 -6.88
N PHE A 229 9.70 -10.33 -7.93
CA PHE A 229 10.96 -11.04 -8.19
C PHE A 229 12.10 -10.04 -8.22
N TYR A 230 13.20 -10.37 -7.54
CA TYR A 230 14.42 -9.60 -7.49
C TYR A 230 15.52 -10.33 -8.27
N LEU A 231 15.95 -9.78 -9.39
CA LEU A 231 16.92 -10.39 -10.30
C LEU A 231 18.07 -9.41 -10.55
N GLY A 232 18.97 -9.27 -9.58
CA GLY A 232 20.00 -8.25 -9.60
C GLY A 232 19.39 -6.85 -9.52
N GLY A 233 19.69 -5.98 -10.50
CA GLY A 233 19.07 -4.64 -10.57
C GLY A 233 17.63 -4.62 -11.11
N LEU A 234 17.08 -5.77 -11.54
CA LEU A 234 15.72 -5.89 -12.05
C LEU A 234 14.77 -6.31 -10.92
N THR A 235 13.73 -5.50 -10.68
CA THR A 235 12.55 -5.89 -9.92
C THR A 235 11.38 -6.11 -10.87
N PHE A 236 10.64 -7.19 -10.69
CA PHE A 236 9.53 -7.55 -11.55
C PHE A 236 8.31 -7.95 -10.74
N ASP A 237 7.29 -7.09 -10.73
CA ASP A 237 6.00 -7.39 -10.10
C ASP A 237 5.08 -8.08 -11.11
N LEU A 238 4.43 -9.15 -10.64
CA LEU A 238 3.44 -9.91 -11.38
C LEU A 238 2.23 -10.14 -10.49
N GLU A 239 1.11 -9.54 -10.84
CA GLU A 239 -0.05 -9.53 -9.98
C GLU A 239 -1.29 -10.02 -10.72
N TYR A 240 -2.09 -10.78 -10.02
CA TYR A 240 -3.41 -11.22 -10.46
C TYR A 240 -4.43 -10.89 -9.37
N MET A 241 -5.43 -10.14 -9.73
CA MET A 241 -6.53 -9.77 -8.84
C MET A 241 -7.85 -10.14 -9.49
N THR A 242 -8.74 -10.77 -8.73
CA THR A 242 -10.08 -11.11 -9.20
C THR A 242 -11.10 -10.87 -8.11
N ARG A 243 -12.30 -10.47 -8.49
CA ARG A 243 -13.41 -10.25 -7.57
C ARG A 243 -14.73 -10.75 -8.13
N SER A 244 -15.64 -11.17 -7.26
CA SER A 244 -16.99 -11.55 -7.66
C SER A 244 -17.93 -11.59 -6.45
N ALA A 245 -19.22 -11.35 -6.67
CA ALA A 245 -20.26 -11.64 -5.69
C ALA A 245 -20.52 -13.14 -5.54
N SER A 246 -20.13 -13.96 -6.52
CA SER A 246 -20.31 -15.42 -6.55
C SER A 246 -18.97 -16.15 -6.65
N LEU A 247 -18.75 -17.18 -5.82
CA LEU A 247 -17.56 -18.02 -5.91
C LEU A 247 -17.40 -18.72 -7.27
N ASN A 248 -18.51 -19.00 -7.96
CA ASN A 248 -18.48 -19.70 -9.24
C ASN A 248 -17.92 -18.83 -10.39
N SER A 249 -17.91 -17.51 -10.22
CA SER A 249 -17.41 -16.57 -11.21
C SER A 249 -16.08 -15.91 -10.82
N LEU A 250 -15.51 -16.27 -9.67
CA LEU A 250 -14.29 -15.65 -9.11
C LEU A 250 -13.07 -15.69 -10.04
N PHE A 251 -13.02 -16.42 -11.10
CA PHE A 251 -11.89 -16.45 -12.03
C PHE A 251 -12.29 -16.15 -13.47
N LYS A 252 -13.53 -15.69 -13.70
CA LYS A 252 -14.10 -15.61 -15.04
C LYS A 252 -14.51 -14.22 -15.49
N ASP A 253 -15.08 -13.46 -14.56
CA ASP A 253 -15.90 -12.30 -14.96
C ASP A 253 -15.20 -10.96 -14.74
N ASP A 254 -14.47 -10.79 -13.65
CA ASP A 254 -13.82 -9.53 -13.31
C ASP A 254 -12.43 -9.82 -12.72
N PHE A 255 -11.42 -9.59 -13.52
CA PHE A 255 -10.02 -9.75 -13.09
C PHE A 255 -9.12 -8.66 -13.67
N THR A 256 -8.05 -8.40 -12.95
CA THR A 256 -6.95 -7.54 -13.36
C THR A 256 -5.66 -8.35 -13.32
N PHE A 257 -4.86 -8.22 -14.34
CA PHE A 257 -3.51 -8.72 -14.41
C PHE A 257 -2.55 -7.56 -14.58
N ILE A 258 -1.50 -7.50 -13.76
CA ILE A 258 -0.48 -6.46 -13.81
C ILE A 258 0.89 -7.10 -13.98
N ALA A 259 1.72 -6.51 -14.83
CA ALA A 259 3.14 -6.79 -14.94
C ALA A 259 3.90 -5.46 -14.89
N ALA A 260 4.75 -5.29 -13.88
CA ALA A 260 5.48 -4.04 -13.67
C ALA A 260 6.98 -4.29 -13.47
N PRO A 261 7.78 -4.36 -14.56
CA PRO A 261 9.23 -4.38 -14.47
C PRO A 261 9.79 -3.02 -14.08
N SER A 262 10.81 -3.01 -13.24
CA SER A 262 11.65 -1.85 -12.97
C SER A 262 13.12 -2.25 -12.92
N TYR A 263 14.00 -1.39 -13.39
CA TYR A 263 15.44 -1.63 -13.40
C TYR A 263 16.18 -0.41 -12.84
N GLU A 264 17.07 -0.66 -11.91
CA GLU A 264 17.93 0.35 -11.29
C GLU A 264 19.29 0.38 -11.97
N PHE A 265 19.64 1.55 -12.51
CA PHE A 265 20.94 1.84 -13.13
C PHE A 265 21.85 2.56 -12.13
N GLY A 266 22.42 1.81 -11.20
CA GLY A 266 23.12 2.39 -10.05
C GLY A 266 22.15 3.18 -9.15
N ASP A 267 22.69 4.11 -8.37
CA ASP A 267 21.93 4.82 -7.31
C ASP A 267 21.15 6.04 -7.82
N MET A 268 21.25 6.39 -9.11
CA MET A 268 20.71 7.66 -9.63
C MET A 268 19.54 7.52 -10.59
N PHE A 269 19.39 6.36 -11.24
CA PHE A 269 18.38 6.19 -12.29
C PHE A 269 17.59 4.91 -12.11
N ARG A 270 16.28 5.03 -12.19
CA ARG A 270 15.35 3.91 -12.24
C ARG A 270 14.48 4.03 -13.50
N ALA A 271 14.46 2.98 -14.33
CA ALA A 271 13.52 2.85 -15.42
C ALA A 271 12.43 1.84 -15.01
N PHE A 272 11.18 2.15 -15.30
CA PHE A 272 10.07 1.26 -15.01
C PHE A 272 9.03 1.28 -16.12
N ALA A 273 8.26 0.21 -16.22
CA ALA A 273 7.08 0.12 -17.05
C ALA A 273 5.98 -0.64 -16.30
N LYS A 274 4.73 -0.38 -16.65
CA LYS A 274 3.59 -1.07 -16.07
C LYS A 274 2.62 -1.45 -17.18
N PHE A 275 2.19 -2.70 -17.17
CA PHE A 275 1.23 -3.27 -18.12
C PHE A 275 0.06 -3.81 -17.31
N GLY A 276 -1.15 -3.42 -17.68
CA GLY A 276 -2.38 -3.87 -17.05
C GLY A 276 -3.36 -4.43 -18.08
N TRP A 277 -4.11 -5.42 -17.65
CA TRP A 277 -5.23 -5.98 -18.42
C TRP A 277 -6.47 -6.00 -17.56
#